data_d8ae7e28f1c3659c28c2ca45390b2ecb
#
_entry.id   d8ae7e28f1c3659c28c2ca45390b2ecb
#
_cell.length_a   1.000
_cell.length_b   1.000
_cell.length_c   1.000
_cell.angle_alpha   90.00
_cell.angle_beta   90.00
_cell.angle_gamma   90.00
#
_symmetry.space_group_name_H-M   'P 1'
#
loop_
_entity.id
_entity.type
_entity.pdbx_description
1 polymer ?
#
loop_
_entity_poly.entity_id
_entity_poly.type
_entity_poly.pdbx_seq_one_letter_code
_entity_poly.pdbx_strand_id
1 'polypeptide(L)'
;MLKRLSFTAALMTLAASPAFAHLDPETHGSLMAGISHPLFGADHILAMVAVGIWASQIGGRALWAVPAAFVTMMAVGFGLAVAGVELPFVEPAILASVIGLGLLVAAAVRLPVAASAAVVGLFALFHGHAHGGELGAAGALQFGLGFLIATAALHGAGVALGLGVTRLGPAVARILGLATVVGGAAIAFS
;
A
#
# COMPACT_ATOMS: atom_id res chain seq x y z
N MET A 1 -13.30 33.64 -6.80
CA MET A 1 -11.90 33.29 -7.19
C MET A 1 -11.01 32.99 -5.99
N LEU A 2 -10.98 33.82 -4.94
CA LEU A 2 -10.10 33.58 -3.74
C LEU A 2 -10.28 32.20 -3.08
N LYS A 3 -11.51 31.70 -2.89
CA LYS A 3 -11.76 30.38 -2.26
C LYS A 3 -11.23 29.20 -3.06
N ARG A 4 -11.15 29.30 -4.39
CA ARG A 4 -10.55 28.24 -5.24
C ARG A 4 -9.03 28.27 -5.21
N LEU A 5 -8.42 29.45 -5.13
CA LEU A 5 -6.96 29.62 -4.94
C LEU A 5 -6.49 29.08 -3.59
N SER A 6 -7.27 29.31 -2.52
CA SER A 6 -6.94 28.81 -1.17
C SER A 6 -6.99 27.27 -1.11
N PHE A 7 -7.93 26.64 -1.81
CA PHE A 7 -8.04 25.18 -1.86
C PHE A 7 -6.91 24.54 -2.67
N THR A 8 -6.52 25.17 -3.79
CA THR A 8 -5.40 24.68 -4.62
C THR A 8 -4.06 24.88 -3.91
N ALA A 9 -3.87 26.00 -3.18
CA ALA A 9 -2.67 26.26 -2.38
C ALA A 9 -2.57 25.26 -1.20
N ALA A 10 -3.68 24.94 -0.53
CA ALA A 10 -3.71 23.94 0.54
C ALA A 10 -3.40 22.52 0.02
N LEU A 11 -3.85 22.18 -1.19
CA LEU A 11 -3.52 20.89 -1.82
C LEU A 11 -2.05 20.80 -2.22
N MET A 12 -1.46 21.91 -2.70
CA MET A 12 -0.03 21.96 -3.05
C MET A 12 0.90 21.95 -1.84
N THR A 13 0.48 22.51 -0.70
CA THR A 13 1.27 22.44 0.55
C THR A 13 1.25 21.05 1.16
N LEU A 14 0.20 20.26 0.97
CA LEU A 14 0.16 18.84 1.36
C LEU A 14 1.04 17.95 0.47
N ALA A 15 1.24 18.32 -0.81
CA ALA A 15 2.12 17.61 -1.74
C ALA A 15 3.61 17.97 -1.59
N ALA A 16 3.92 19.06 -0.87
CA ALA A 16 5.30 19.54 -0.65
C ALA A 16 5.88 19.14 0.72
N SER A 17 5.29 18.18 1.41
CA SER A 17 5.92 17.62 2.61
C SER A 17 7.17 16.86 2.16
N PRO A 18 8.39 17.24 2.64
CA PRO A 18 9.58 16.45 2.36
C PRO A 18 9.30 15.01 2.83
N ALA A 19 9.53 14.05 1.95
CA ALA A 19 9.53 12.66 2.35
C ALA A 19 10.64 12.51 3.40
N PHE A 20 10.28 12.45 4.68
CA PHE A 20 11.19 12.09 5.75
C PHE A 20 11.49 10.59 5.67
N ALA A 21 12.16 10.19 4.58
CA ALA A 21 12.64 8.83 4.38
C ALA A 21 13.89 8.54 5.23
N HIS A 22 14.43 9.54 5.93
CA HIS A 22 15.59 9.39 6.81
C HIS A 22 15.16 9.59 8.26
N LEU A 23 14.46 8.59 8.80
CA LEU A 23 14.34 8.48 10.26
C LEU A 23 15.71 8.04 10.83
N ASP A 24 16.09 8.64 11.94
CA ASP A 24 17.33 8.35 12.67
C ASP A 24 17.51 6.83 12.86
N PRO A 25 18.68 6.24 12.58
CA PRO A 25 18.93 4.79 12.76
C PRO A 25 18.55 4.26 14.15
N GLU A 26 18.62 5.07 15.21
CA GLU A 26 18.23 4.69 16.56
C GLU A 26 16.71 4.54 16.74
N THR A 27 15.89 5.15 15.87
CA THR A 27 14.41 5.05 15.91
C THR A 27 13.85 4.02 14.95
N HIS A 28 14.63 3.55 13.98
CA HIS A 28 14.16 2.65 12.89
C HIS A 28 13.64 1.29 13.38
N GLY A 29 14.11 0.78 14.51
CA GLY A 29 13.69 -0.50 15.06
C GLY A 29 12.48 -0.44 15.99
N SER A 30 11.79 0.71 16.13
CA SER A 30 10.67 0.84 17.06
C SER A 30 9.34 0.43 16.43
N LEU A 31 8.39 0.00 17.27
CA LEU A 31 7.01 -0.26 16.86
C LEU A 31 6.38 0.99 16.19
N MET A 32 6.66 2.18 16.73
CA MET A 32 6.12 3.44 16.21
C MET A 32 6.70 3.77 14.82
N ALA A 33 7.98 3.53 14.60
CA ALA A 33 8.59 3.67 13.29
C ALA A 33 7.92 2.72 12.27
N GLY A 34 7.67 1.47 12.65
CA GLY A 34 6.93 0.52 11.83
C GLY A 34 5.51 0.96 11.51
N ILE A 35 4.79 1.55 12.47
CA ILE A 35 3.43 2.07 12.24
C ILE A 35 3.46 3.29 11.32
N SER A 36 4.38 4.23 11.54
CA SER A 36 4.44 5.47 10.77
C SER A 36 4.91 5.26 9.34
N HIS A 37 5.81 4.29 9.10
CA HIS A 37 6.45 4.09 7.80
C HIS A 37 5.45 3.95 6.63
N PRO A 38 4.46 3.03 6.63
CA PRO A 38 3.52 2.91 5.53
C PRO A 38 2.51 4.06 5.45
N LEU A 39 2.37 4.86 6.52
CA LEU A 39 1.47 6.02 6.53
C LEU A 39 2.08 7.25 5.86
N PHE A 40 3.40 7.28 5.66
CA PHE A 40 4.11 8.37 4.99
C PHE A 40 4.66 7.99 3.62
N GLY A 41 4.67 6.71 3.25
CA GLY A 41 5.00 6.23 1.91
C GLY A 41 3.81 6.34 0.96
N ALA A 42 3.90 7.19 -0.06
CA ALA A 42 2.79 7.38 -1.02
C ALA A 42 2.48 6.09 -1.79
N ASP A 43 3.49 5.33 -2.18
CA ASP A 43 3.38 4.01 -2.82
C ASP A 43 2.63 3.01 -1.94
N HIS A 44 2.93 2.96 -0.64
CA HIS A 44 2.27 2.11 0.34
C HIS A 44 0.80 2.47 0.51
N ILE A 45 0.50 3.76 0.73
CA ILE A 45 -0.88 4.22 0.88
C ILE A 45 -1.69 3.84 -0.37
N LEU A 46 -1.14 4.12 -1.56
CA LEU A 46 -1.82 3.84 -2.82
C LEU A 46 -2.05 2.34 -3.02
N ALA A 47 -1.01 1.51 -2.83
CA ALA A 47 -1.14 0.07 -2.99
C ALA A 47 -2.13 -0.54 -2.00
N MET A 48 -2.00 -0.23 -0.71
CA MET A 48 -2.79 -0.88 0.34
C MET A 48 -4.25 -0.44 0.34
N VAL A 49 -4.51 0.83 0.07
CA VAL A 49 -5.89 1.32 -0.12
C VAL A 49 -6.51 0.70 -1.38
N ALA A 50 -5.75 0.58 -2.49
CA ALA A 50 -6.22 -0.07 -3.70
C ALA A 50 -6.57 -1.54 -3.49
N VAL A 51 -5.77 -2.31 -2.73
CA VAL A 51 -6.09 -3.70 -2.33
C VAL A 51 -7.44 -3.76 -1.62
N GLY A 52 -7.68 -2.86 -0.66
CA GLY A 52 -8.94 -2.80 0.07
C GLY A 52 -10.14 -2.46 -0.83
N ILE A 53 -9.99 -1.46 -1.70
CA ILE A 53 -11.03 -1.09 -2.68
C ILE A 53 -11.30 -2.27 -3.62
N TRP A 54 -10.26 -2.93 -4.14
CA TRP A 54 -10.43 -4.08 -5.02
C TRP A 54 -11.13 -5.24 -4.32
N ALA A 55 -10.75 -5.55 -3.08
CA ALA A 55 -11.43 -6.55 -2.26
C ALA A 55 -12.93 -6.24 -2.10
N SER A 56 -13.29 -4.95 -1.93
CA SER A 56 -14.69 -4.51 -1.83
C SER A 56 -15.46 -4.67 -3.15
N GLN A 57 -14.80 -4.49 -4.31
CA GLN A 57 -15.41 -4.70 -5.62
C GLN A 57 -15.70 -6.17 -5.89
N ILE A 58 -14.85 -7.08 -5.40
CA ILE A 58 -15.08 -8.53 -5.49
C ILE A 58 -16.18 -8.96 -4.53
N GLY A 59 -16.12 -8.47 -3.28
CA GLY A 59 -17.12 -8.71 -2.24
C GLY A 59 -16.99 -10.08 -1.55
N GLY A 60 -17.93 -10.39 -0.67
CA GLY A 60 -18.00 -11.65 0.04
C GLY A 60 -16.71 -11.98 0.82
N ARG A 61 -16.16 -13.16 0.63
CA ARG A 61 -14.93 -13.61 1.32
C ARG A 61 -13.69 -12.80 0.94
N ALA A 62 -13.68 -12.12 -0.21
CA ALA A 62 -12.54 -11.30 -0.64
C ALA A 62 -12.29 -10.13 0.31
N LEU A 63 -13.33 -9.61 1.00
CA LEU A 63 -13.21 -8.48 1.91
C LEU A 63 -12.14 -8.67 3.00
N TRP A 64 -11.92 -9.88 3.43
CA TRP A 64 -10.91 -10.21 4.44
C TRP A 64 -9.78 -11.09 3.89
N ALA A 65 -10.07 -12.02 2.97
CA ALA A 65 -9.08 -12.99 2.50
C ALA A 65 -8.00 -12.34 1.63
N VAL A 66 -8.35 -11.34 0.82
CA VAL A 66 -7.38 -10.62 -0.02
C VAL A 66 -6.46 -9.75 0.83
N PRO A 67 -6.94 -8.87 1.74
CA PRO A 67 -6.10 -8.18 2.70
C PRO A 67 -5.24 -9.10 3.58
N ALA A 68 -5.82 -10.18 4.10
CA ALA A 68 -5.09 -11.13 4.93
C ALA A 68 -3.94 -11.81 4.15
N ALA A 69 -4.17 -12.18 2.89
CA ALA A 69 -3.12 -12.74 2.04
C ALA A 69 -1.98 -11.73 1.82
N PHE A 70 -2.31 -10.46 1.59
CA PHE A 70 -1.30 -9.40 1.48
C PHE A 70 -0.47 -9.30 2.76
N VAL A 71 -1.10 -9.10 3.92
CA VAL A 71 -0.41 -8.96 5.22
C VAL A 71 0.48 -10.17 5.52
N THR A 72 -0.03 -11.39 5.26
CA THR A 72 0.72 -12.63 5.48
C THR A 72 1.96 -12.71 4.59
N MET A 73 1.80 -12.48 3.29
CA MET A 73 2.92 -12.56 2.35
C MET A 73 3.93 -11.42 2.54
N MET A 74 3.47 -10.26 2.99
CA MET A 74 4.33 -9.16 3.39
C MET A 74 5.18 -9.54 4.61
N ALA A 75 4.60 -10.21 5.62
CA ALA A 75 5.35 -10.73 6.75
C ALA A 75 6.40 -11.76 6.32
N VAL A 76 6.07 -12.62 5.34
CA VAL A 76 7.03 -13.59 4.76
C VAL A 76 8.16 -12.85 4.06
N GLY A 77 7.87 -11.88 3.20
CA GLY A 77 8.89 -11.09 2.51
C GLY A 77 9.82 -10.36 3.47
N PHE A 78 9.24 -9.74 4.50
CA PHE A 78 9.99 -9.09 5.57
C PHE A 78 10.93 -10.07 6.29
N GLY A 79 10.41 -11.24 6.67
CA GLY A 79 11.21 -12.28 7.33
C GLY A 79 12.33 -12.82 6.45
N LEU A 80 12.12 -12.98 5.14
CA LEU A 80 13.16 -13.39 4.19
C LEU A 80 14.29 -12.36 4.12
N ALA A 81 13.97 -11.07 4.05
CA ALA A 81 14.97 -10.02 4.02
C ALA A 81 15.78 -9.95 5.33
N VAL A 82 15.12 -10.04 6.49
CA VAL A 82 15.79 -10.10 7.79
C VAL A 82 16.70 -11.35 7.91
N ALA A 83 16.31 -12.44 7.26
CA ALA A 83 17.14 -13.66 7.17
C ALA A 83 18.29 -13.57 6.15
N GLY A 84 18.43 -12.44 5.45
CA GLY A 84 19.49 -12.22 4.46
C GLY A 84 19.23 -12.88 3.10
N VAL A 85 18.01 -13.28 2.81
CA VAL A 85 17.64 -13.82 1.48
C VAL A 85 17.41 -12.65 0.54
N GLU A 86 18.22 -12.55 -0.51
CA GLU A 86 18.08 -11.49 -1.52
C GLU A 86 16.95 -11.82 -2.53
N LEU A 87 16.16 -10.82 -2.87
CA LEU A 87 15.21 -10.88 -3.97
C LEU A 87 15.59 -9.85 -5.05
N PRO A 88 15.60 -10.24 -6.33
CA PRO A 88 15.85 -9.30 -7.41
C PRO A 88 14.59 -8.46 -7.71
N PHE A 89 14.80 -7.29 -8.30
CA PHE A 89 13.74 -6.41 -8.81
C PHE A 89 12.72 -5.93 -7.77
N VAL A 90 13.14 -5.70 -6.54
CA VAL A 90 12.23 -5.30 -5.44
C VAL A 90 11.54 -3.97 -5.77
N GLU A 91 12.31 -2.91 -6.03
CA GLU A 91 11.74 -1.59 -6.36
C GLU A 91 10.84 -1.61 -7.62
N PRO A 92 11.27 -2.20 -8.76
CA PRO A 92 10.37 -2.34 -9.92
C PRO A 92 9.08 -3.09 -9.61
N ALA A 93 9.11 -4.11 -8.75
CA ALA A 93 7.92 -4.87 -8.38
C ALA A 93 6.96 -4.05 -7.51
N ILE A 94 7.49 -3.22 -6.59
CA ILE A 94 6.69 -2.29 -5.78
C ILE A 94 5.96 -1.29 -6.69
N LEU A 95 6.69 -0.62 -7.59
CA LEU A 95 6.10 0.34 -8.54
C LEU A 95 5.06 -0.33 -9.45
N ALA A 96 5.37 -1.52 -9.98
CA ALA A 96 4.44 -2.30 -10.78
C ALA A 96 3.18 -2.68 -10.00
N SER A 97 3.29 -2.92 -8.67
CA SER A 97 2.15 -3.24 -7.82
C SER A 97 1.18 -2.08 -7.70
N VAL A 98 1.66 -0.85 -7.49
CA VAL A 98 0.82 0.36 -7.38
C VAL A 98 0.01 0.54 -8.67
N ILE A 99 0.71 0.50 -9.82
CA ILE A 99 0.06 0.65 -11.13
C ILE A 99 -0.90 -0.52 -11.40
N GLY A 100 -0.45 -1.76 -11.19
CA GLY A 100 -1.23 -2.97 -11.44
C GLY A 100 -2.50 -3.04 -10.59
N LEU A 101 -2.40 -2.76 -9.29
CA LEU A 101 -3.55 -2.71 -8.38
C LEU A 101 -4.51 -1.59 -8.77
N GLY A 102 -3.99 -0.41 -9.12
CA GLY A 102 -4.79 0.69 -9.63
C GLY A 102 -5.57 0.31 -10.90
N LEU A 103 -4.95 -0.41 -11.84
CA LEU A 103 -5.60 -0.92 -13.05
C LEU A 103 -6.69 -1.95 -12.73
N LEU A 104 -6.44 -2.88 -11.81
CA LEU A 104 -7.45 -3.86 -11.37
C LEU A 104 -8.69 -3.16 -10.79
N VAL A 105 -8.49 -2.12 -9.97
CA VAL A 105 -9.59 -1.30 -9.42
C VAL A 105 -10.30 -0.52 -10.53
N ALA A 106 -9.56 0.15 -11.41
CA ALA A 106 -10.11 0.98 -12.49
C ALA A 106 -10.94 0.15 -13.50
N ALA A 107 -10.45 -1.03 -13.86
CA ALA A 107 -11.15 -1.95 -14.74
C ALA A 107 -12.26 -2.74 -14.02
N ALA A 108 -12.34 -2.64 -12.69
CA ALA A 108 -13.26 -3.41 -11.84
C ALA A 108 -13.16 -4.92 -12.10
N VAL A 109 -11.93 -5.42 -12.22
CA VAL A 109 -11.64 -6.82 -12.52
C VAL A 109 -12.12 -7.72 -11.38
N ARG A 110 -12.86 -8.76 -11.69
CA ARG A 110 -13.32 -9.75 -10.70
C ARG A 110 -12.66 -11.09 -10.96
N LEU A 111 -11.74 -11.46 -10.09
CA LEU A 111 -11.11 -12.77 -10.10
C LEU A 111 -11.67 -13.64 -8.96
N PRO A 112 -11.55 -14.97 -9.05
CA PRO A 112 -11.77 -15.85 -7.91
C PRO A 112 -10.91 -15.42 -6.72
N VAL A 113 -11.40 -15.59 -5.49
CA VAL A 113 -10.70 -15.12 -4.26
C VAL A 113 -9.27 -15.67 -4.18
N ALA A 114 -9.06 -16.93 -4.55
CA ALA A 114 -7.73 -17.56 -4.54
C ALA A 114 -6.77 -16.86 -5.53
N ALA A 115 -7.23 -16.55 -6.74
CA ALA A 115 -6.42 -15.84 -7.73
C ALA A 115 -6.11 -14.40 -7.28
N SER A 116 -7.10 -13.71 -6.69
CA SER A 116 -6.90 -12.37 -6.13
C SER A 116 -5.89 -12.39 -4.99
N ALA A 117 -5.98 -13.37 -4.10
CA ALA A 117 -5.03 -13.56 -3.00
C ALA A 117 -3.61 -13.85 -3.53
N ALA A 118 -3.48 -14.64 -4.59
CA ALA A 118 -2.17 -14.93 -5.21
C ALA A 118 -1.56 -13.66 -5.83
N VAL A 119 -2.35 -12.84 -6.54
CA VAL A 119 -1.88 -11.59 -7.14
C VAL A 119 -1.39 -10.62 -6.07
N VAL A 120 -2.19 -10.36 -5.03
CA VAL A 120 -1.78 -9.43 -3.98
C VAL A 120 -0.63 -9.99 -3.14
N GLY A 121 -0.61 -11.31 -2.91
CA GLY A 121 0.45 -11.99 -2.18
C GLY A 121 1.81 -11.89 -2.87
N LEU A 122 1.83 -12.01 -4.19
CA LEU A 122 3.05 -11.82 -4.97
C LEU A 122 3.62 -10.41 -4.78
N PHE A 123 2.79 -9.37 -4.94
CA PHE A 123 3.23 -8.00 -4.71
C PHE A 123 3.64 -7.74 -3.26
N ALA A 124 2.88 -8.27 -2.30
CA ALA A 124 3.13 -8.12 -0.88
C ALA A 124 4.51 -8.67 -0.45
N LEU A 125 4.96 -9.75 -1.09
CA LEU A 125 6.28 -10.33 -0.83
C LEU A 125 7.39 -9.30 -1.05
N PHE A 126 7.32 -8.53 -2.13
CA PHE A 126 8.30 -7.49 -2.45
C PHE A 126 8.19 -6.29 -1.52
N HIS A 127 6.96 -5.85 -1.17
CA HIS A 127 6.75 -4.78 -0.19
C HIS A 127 7.36 -5.13 1.18
N GLY A 128 7.15 -6.35 1.66
CA GLY A 128 7.73 -6.80 2.91
C GLY A 128 9.26 -6.90 2.84
N HIS A 129 9.78 -7.42 1.74
CA HIS A 129 11.21 -7.62 1.55
C HIS A 129 11.99 -6.29 1.53
N ALA A 130 11.46 -5.26 0.86
CA ALA A 130 12.09 -3.95 0.82
C ALA A 130 12.44 -3.45 2.23
N HIS A 131 11.49 -3.53 3.15
CA HIS A 131 11.65 -2.94 4.48
C HIS A 131 12.37 -3.83 5.49
N GLY A 132 12.34 -5.14 5.30
CA GLY A 132 13.14 -6.07 6.11
C GLY A 132 14.64 -5.93 5.86
N GLY A 133 15.05 -5.60 4.63
CA GLY A 133 16.44 -5.43 4.24
C GLY A 133 17.10 -4.16 4.79
N GLU A 134 16.33 -3.10 5.01
CA GLU A 134 16.83 -1.81 5.48
C GLU A 134 17.18 -1.81 6.97
N LEU A 135 16.54 -2.65 7.77
CA LEU A 135 16.62 -2.62 9.24
C LEU A 135 17.71 -3.50 9.84
N GLY A 136 18.15 -4.52 9.13
CA GLY A 136 18.94 -5.58 9.74
C GLY A 136 18.18 -6.30 10.86
N ALA A 137 18.89 -7.03 11.72
CA ALA A 137 18.26 -7.83 12.79
C ALA A 137 17.81 -7.02 14.02
N ALA A 138 18.41 -5.84 14.26
CA ALA A 138 18.12 -5.03 15.44
C ALA A 138 16.79 -4.30 15.30
N GLY A 139 15.87 -4.56 16.23
CA GLY A 139 14.54 -3.93 16.25
C GLY A 139 13.56 -4.42 15.17
N ALA A 140 13.96 -5.37 14.32
CA ALA A 140 13.16 -5.88 13.21
C ALA A 140 11.79 -6.39 13.64
N LEU A 141 11.67 -7.07 14.77
CA LEU A 141 10.38 -7.59 15.25
C LEU A 141 9.40 -6.46 15.57
N GLN A 142 9.84 -5.44 16.29
CA GLN A 142 8.97 -4.33 16.70
C GLN A 142 8.53 -3.52 15.48
N PHE A 143 9.46 -3.19 14.60
CA PHE A 143 9.16 -2.51 13.35
C PHE A 143 8.20 -3.34 12.48
N GLY A 144 8.51 -4.62 12.27
CA GLY A 144 7.69 -5.53 11.47
C GLY A 144 6.25 -5.61 12.00
N LEU A 145 6.06 -5.72 13.33
CA LEU A 145 4.72 -5.70 13.92
C LEU A 145 3.98 -4.38 13.67
N GLY A 146 4.64 -3.25 13.87
CA GLY A 146 4.07 -1.94 13.57
C GLY A 146 3.66 -1.80 12.10
N PHE A 147 4.56 -2.23 11.20
CA PHE A 147 4.34 -2.22 9.77
C PHE A 147 3.13 -3.07 9.33
N LEU A 148 3.00 -4.29 9.88
CA LEU A 148 1.85 -5.15 9.64
C LEU A 148 0.53 -4.54 10.15
N ILE A 149 0.54 -3.93 11.34
CA ILE A 149 -0.64 -3.28 11.92
C ILE A 149 -1.10 -2.11 11.04
N ALA A 150 -0.19 -1.23 10.66
CA ALA A 150 -0.52 -0.08 9.83
C ALA A 150 -1.01 -0.49 8.43
N THR A 151 -0.38 -1.51 7.83
CA THR A 151 -0.83 -2.09 6.56
C THR A 151 -2.23 -2.67 6.65
N ALA A 152 -2.53 -3.44 7.71
CA ALA A 152 -3.88 -3.96 7.92
C ALA A 152 -4.91 -2.83 8.10
N ALA A 153 -4.55 -1.75 8.79
CA ALA A 153 -5.40 -0.58 8.96
C ALA A 153 -5.68 0.13 7.63
N LEU A 154 -4.65 0.32 6.78
CA LEU A 154 -4.80 0.89 5.43
C LEU A 154 -5.69 0.02 4.52
N HIS A 155 -5.56 -1.31 4.59
CA HIS A 155 -6.47 -2.21 3.90
C HIS A 155 -7.90 -2.05 4.39
N GLY A 156 -8.10 -1.99 5.72
CA GLY A 156 -9.41 -1.74 6.32
C GLY A 156 -10.02 -0.41 5.86
N ALA A 157 -9.22 0.65 5.82
CA ALA A 157 -9.63 1.95 5.29
C ALA A 157 -10.03 1.85 3.79
N GLY A 158 -9.24 1.12 2.99
CA GLY A 158 -9.54 0.86 1.57
C GLY A 158 -10.84 0.07 1.40
N VAL A 159 -11.08 -0.97 2.20
CA VAL A 159 -12.35 -1.73 2.18
C VAL A 159 -13.51 -0.81 2.55
N ALA A 160 -13.40 -0.03 3.63
CA ALA A 160 -14.45 0.89 4.07
C ALA A 160 -14.74 1.95 3.01
N LEU A 161 -13.68 2.53 2.40
CA LEU A 161 -13.81 3.47 1.29
C LEU A 161 -14.51 2.80 0.10
N GLY A 162 -14.07 1.62 -0.32
CA GLY A 162 -14.64 0.88 -1.43
C GLY A 162 -16.12 0.55 -1.23
N LEU A 163 -16.52 0.10 -0.03
CA LEU A 163 -17.91 -0.13 0.32
C LEU A 163 -18.73 1.16 0.37
N GLY A 164 -18.12 2.26 0.81
CA GLY A 164 -18.75 3.58 0.84
C GLY A 164 -19.02 4.13 -0.58
N VAL A 165 -18.01 4.07 -1.44
CA VAL A 165 -18.12 4.63 -2.81
C VAL A 165 -19.01 3.79 -3.73
N THR A 166 -19.25 2.51 -3.43
CA THR A 166 -20.22 1.70 -4.20
C THR A 166 -21.63 2.28 -4.11
N ARG A 167 -21.96 3.01 -3.03
CA ARG A 167 -23.25 3.72 -2.88
C ARG A 167 -23.36 4.94 -3.80
N LEU A 168 -22.24 5.50 -4.23
CA LEU A 168 -22.15 6.65 -5.15
C LEU A 168 -22.10 6.22 -6.63
N GLY A 169 -21.96 4.91 -6.87
CA GLY A 169 -21.89 4.32 -8.19
C GLY A 169 -20.52 3.76 -8.56
N PRO A 170 -20.47 2.81 -9.50
CA PRO A 170 -19.23 2.10 -9.85
C PRO A 170 -18.15 2.99 -10.46
N ALA A 171 -18.53 4.13 -11.04
CA ALA A 171 -17.60 5.07 -11.66
C ALA A 171 -16.63 5.68 -10.64
N VAL A 172 -17.08 5.92 -9.40
CA VAL A 172 -16.24 6.55 -8.36
C VAL A 172 -15.06 5.65 -7.99
N ALA A 173 -15.33 4.35 -7.78
CA ALA A 173 -14.25 3.41 -7.49
C ALA A 173 -13.25 3.31 -8.66
N ARG A 174 -13.72 3.33 -9.92
CA ARG A 174 -12.85 3.31 -11.11
C ARG A 174 -11.97 4.56 -11.19
N ILE A 175 -12.53 5.73 -10.86
CA ILE A 175 -11.76 7.00 -10.83
C ILE A 175 -10.67 6.91 -9.76
N LEU A 176 -10.94 6.34 -8.58
CA LEU A 176 -9.93 6.12 -7.55
C LEU A 176 -8.82 5.17 -8.05
N GLY A 177 -9.19 4.11 -8.78
CA GLY A 177 -8.22 3.22 -9.41
C GLY A 177 -7.34 3.96 -10.43
N LEU A 178 -7.92 4.81 -11.30
CA LEU A 178 -7.14 5.62 -12.22
C LEU A 178 -6.23 6.62 -11.50
N ALA A 179 -6.71 7.24 -10.41
CA ALA A 179 -5.87 8.11 -9.59
C ALA A 179 -4.68 7.35 -8.98
N THR A 180 -4.88 6.09 -8.56
CA THR A 180 -3.80 5.21 -8.09
C THR A 180 -2.79 4.94 -9.20
N VAL A 181 -3.24 4.65 -10.43
CA VAL A 181 -2.35 4.45 -11.60
C VAL A 181 -1.51 5.69 -11.87
N VAL A 182 -2.15 6.86 -11.91
CA VAL A 182 -1.46 8.14 -12.16
C VAL A 182 -0.46 8.44 -11.05
N GLY A 183 -0.85 8.21 -9.78
CA GLY A 183 0.04 8.37 -8.63
C GLY A 183 1.25 7.43 -8.68
N GLY A 184 1.02 6.14 -9.00
CA GLY A 184 2.09 5.17 -9.18
C GLY A 184 3.03 5.51 -10.33
N ALA A 185 2.49 5.97 -11.46
CA ALA A 185 3.28 6.44 -12.58
C ALA A 185 4.11 7.69 -12.20
N ALA A 186 3.52 8.65 -11.49
CA ALA A 186 4.25 9.84 -11.03
C ALA A 186 5.42 9.46 -10.12
N ILE A 187 5.25 8.50 -9.21
CA ILE A 187 6.33 8.00 -8.35
C ILE A 187 7.42 7.31 -9.19
N ALA A 188 7.05 6.54 -10.22
CA ALA A 188 8.00 5.80 -11.05
C ALA A 188 8.91 6.71 -11.90
N PHE A 189 8.51 7.96 -12.15
CA PHE A 189 9.24 8.93 -12.97
C PHE A 189 9.77 10.14 -12.17
N SER A 190 9.68 10.12 -10.83
CA SER A 190 10.26 11.12 -9.93
C SER A 190 11.68 10.73 -9.51
#